data_0dd31d022b97590469c8b0c58c364599
#
_entry.id   0dd31d022b97590469c8b0c58c364599
#
_cell.length_a   1.000
_cell.length_b   1.000
_cell.length_c   1.000
_cell.angle_alpha   90.00
_cell.angle_beta   90.00
_cell.angle_gamma   90.00
#
_symmetry.space_group_name_H-M   'P 1'
#
loop_
_entity.id
_entity.type
_entity.pdbx_description
1 polymer ?
#
loop_
_entity_poly.entity_id
_entity_poly.type
_entity_poly.pdbx_seq_one_letter_code
_entity_poly.pdbx_strand_id
1 'polypeptide(L)'
;MFVLKNSSLFRFLSVARSLFVVMAVVLTWQQGGAQVVNSIGDENMKVPQGLKPQEKKAVSPYIADLDTETPYFQYVDSAQNCIYSHDWPEAEQWLLKAIKAEPDNPNNSLLLSNIATLQRYQGRLSDAVKNYTLALDMTPHAVTLLLNRAALYVEMDSVQRAIDDYERVCELDMYDTEARYSLGVLAMERGDNKRAEDLFNEIKRINPNSGLYCEGMGLLHKRNGNYARAAELFTQVIKVQPNVQLLGNRADCYLILKRLNDAEDDIRTALEMAPDDPYLYVLRAKLNKLRFQREDMDRDIDTAVSLGLSREYINQSLNE
;
A
#
# COMPACT_ATOMS: atom_id res chain seq x y z
N MET A 1 29.17 -5.75 12.48
CA MET A 1 27.90 -5.26 13.01
C MET A 1 27.43 -4.13 12.10
N PHE A 2 26.88 -4.50 10.95
CA PHE A 2 26.29 -3.57 9.97
C PHE A 2 24.82 -3.96 9.86
N VAL A 3 23.96 -3.11 10.42
CA VAL A 3 22.52 -3.21 10.23
C VAL A 3 22.22 -2.75 8.82
N LEU A 4 21.91 -3.70 7.94
CA LEU A 4 21.48 -3.41 6.56
C LEU A 4 20.18 -2.60 6.62
N LYS A 5 20.28 -1.34 6.19
CA LYS A 5 19.13 -0.47 5.92
C LYS A 5 18.37 -1.00 4.71
N ASN A 6 17.52 -2.00 4.90
CA ASN A 6 16.56 -2.44 3.89
C ASN A 6 15.27 -1.60 3.95
N SER A 7 15.43 -0.27 3.84
CA SER A 7 14.29 0.66 3.71
C SER A 7 13.54 0.51 2.39
N SER A 8 14.05 -0.30 1.46
CA SER A 8 13.46 -0.49 0.13
C SER A 8 12.19 -1.35 0.14
N LEU A 9 12.07 -2.30 1.06
CA LEU A 9 10.87 -3.18 1.13
C LEU A 9 9.61 -2.38 1.49
N PHE A 10 9.77 -1.34 2.36
CA PHE A 10 8.66 -0.48 2.77
C PHE A 10 8.25 0.55 1.72
N ARG A 11 9.21 1.06 0.91
CA ARG A 11 8.89 2.03 -0.15
C ARG A 11 7.88 1.47 -1.16
N PHE A 12 7.91 0.17 -1.44
CA PHE A 12 6.98 -0.46 -2.38
C PHE A 12 5.61 -0.80 -1.78
N LEU A 13 5.54 -1.24 -0.52
CA LEU A 13 4.26 -1.61 0.13
C LEU A 13 3.32 -0.42 0.30
N SER A 14 3.87 0.78 0.52
CA SER A 14 3.11 1.98 0.82
C SER A 14 2.53 2.66 -0.43
N VAL A 15 3.24 2.65 -1.57
CA VAL A 15 2.83 3.39 -2.77
C VAL A 15 1.67 2.69 -3.50
N ALA A 16 1.68 1.37 -3.62
CA ALA A 16 0.65 0.64 -4.35
C ALA A 16 -0.71 0.64 -3.64
N ARG A 17 -0.74 0.58 -2.31
CA ARG A 17 -2.00 0.62 -1.54
C ARG A 17 -2.61 2.03 -1.44
N SER A 18 -1.77 3.08 -1.39
CA SER A 18 -2.25 4.47 -1.31
C SER A 18 -2.95 4.96 -2.59
N LEU A 19 -2.63 4.41 -3.76
CA LEU A 19 -3.31 4.74 -5.02
C LEU A 19 -4.80 4.38 -5.01
N PHE A 20 -5.18 3.26 -4.36
CA PHE A 20 -6.57 2.84 -4.25
C PHE A 20 -7.38 3.70 -3.28
N VAL A 21 -6.78 4.21 -2.20
CA VAL A 21 -7.49 5.03 -1.19
C VAL A 21 -7.87 6.40 -1.74
N VAL A 22 -7.02 7.01 -2.58
CA VAL A 22 -7.35 8.31 -3.21
C VAL A 22 -8.52 8.20 -4.20
N MET A 23 -8.60 7.12 -4.99
CA MET A 23 -9.75 6.88 -5.86
C MET A 23 -11.04 6.59 -5.09
N ALA A 24 -10.97 5.89 -3.97
CA ALA A 24 -12.16 5.57 -3.17
C ALA A 24 -12.76 6.81 -2.51
N VAL A 25 -11.97 7.72 -1.96
CA VAL A 25 -12.45 8.95 -1.30
C VAL A 25 -13.11 9.90 -2.30
N VAL A 26 -12.62 9.95 -3.53
CA VAL A 26 -13.19 10.79 -4.58
C VAL A 26 -14.50 10.21 -5.15
N LEU A 27 -14.61 8.87 -5.26
CA LEU A 27 -15.82 8.20 -5.76
C LEU A 27 -16.99 8.21 -4.77
N THR A 28 -16.73 8.25 -3.45
CA THR A 28 -17.80 8.28 -2.44
C THR A 28 -18.50 9.63 -2.36
N TRP A 29 -17.89 10.71 -2.84
CA TRP A 29 -18.51 12.04 -2.90
C TRP A 29 -19.65 12.12 -3.93
N GLN A 30 -19.57 11.39 -5.04
CA GLN A 30 -20.65 11.34 -6.03
C GLN A 30 -21.88 10.54 -5.60
N GLN A 31 -21.78 9.74 -4.53
CA GLN A 31 -22.89 8.86 -4.09
C GLN A 31 -23.57 9.29 -2.80
N GLY A 32 -23.33 10.51 -2.31
CA GLY A 32 -24.10 11.16 -1.24
C GLY A 32 -24.23 10.33 0.04
N GLY A 33 -23.47 10.70 1.04
CA GLY A 33 -23.65 10.23 2.40
C GLY A 33 -22.41 9.56 2.97
N ALA A 34 -21.89 10.16 4.04
CA ALA A 34 -20.82 9.63 4.84
C ALA A 34 -21.19 8.25 5.41
N GLN A 35 -20.95 7.21 4.63
CA GLN A 35 -20.66 5.90 5.19
C GLN A 35 -19.16 5.73 5.15
N VAL A 36 -18.58 5.68 6.34
CA VAL A 36 -17.23 5.19 6.56
C VAL A 36 -17.20 3.78 5.96
N VAL A 37 -16.65 3.64 4.75
CA VAL A 37 -16.44 2.33 4.15
C VAL A 37 -15.19 1.74 4.78
N ASN A 38 -15.37 1.09 5.93
CA ASN A 38 -14.49 0.07 6.42
C ASN A 38 -14.75 -1.21 5.61
N SER A 39 -14.19 -1.29 4.40
CA SER A 39 -14.04 -2.60 3.75
C SER A 39 -13.24 -2.46 2.44
N ILE A 40 -11.94 -2.50 2.57
CA ILE A 40 -11.10 -3.02 1.48
C ILE A 40 -11.03 -4.52 1.74
N GLY A 41 -11.86 -5.29 1.05
CA GLY A 41 -11.76 -6.74 1.12
C GLY A 41 -13.07 -7.48 0.93
N ASP A 42 -13.78 -7.25 -0.20
CA ASP A 42 -14.63 -8.30 -0.78
C ASP A 42 -15.14 -7.89 -2.18
N GLU A 43 -14.24 -7.94 -3.16
CA GLU A 43 -14.65 -7.98 -4.57
C GLU A 43 -14.92 -9.41 -5.03
N ASN A 44 -15.58 -10.25 -4.22
CA ASN A 44 -16.03 -11.58 -4.62
C ASN A 44 -17.50 -11.84 -4.25
N MET A 45 -18.36 -10.82 -4.33
CA MET A 45 -19.78 -11.09 -4.48
C MET A 45 -20.10 -11.20 -5.97
N LYS A 46 -20.28 -12.43 -6.45
CA LYS A 46 -20.93 -12.71 -7.73
C LYS A 46 -22.29 -12.05 -7.72
N VAL A 47 -22.43 -10.97 -8.48
CA VAL A 47 -23.75 -10.40 -8.79
C VAL A 47 -24.54 -11.45 -9.55
N PRO A 48 -25.73 -11.86 -9.10
CA PRO A 48 -26.60 -12.75 -9.86
C PRO A 48 -26.96 -12.09 -11.20
N GLN A 49 -26.66 -12.74 -12.30
CA GLN A 49 -27.14 -12.33 -13.63
C GLN A 49 -28.68 -12.39 -13.61
N GLY A 50 -29.33 -11.22 -13.74
CA GLY A 50 -30.78 -11.21 -13.94
C GLY A 50 -31.55 -9.99 -13.44
N LEU A 51 -30.90 -8.96 -12.86
CA LEU A 51 -31.59 -7.73 -12.49
C LEU A 51 -31.54 -6.72 -13.63
N LYS A 52 -32.71 -6.45 -14.23
CA LYS A 52 -32.92 -5.33 -15.18
C LYS A 52 -32.55 -4.02 -14.49
N PRO A 53 -32.05 -3.01 -15.25
CA PRO A 53 -31.77 -1.68 -14.69
C PRO A 53 -33.07 -1.12 -14.11
N GLN A 54 -33.15 -1.01 -12.80
CA GLN A 54 -34.24 -0.23 -12.19
C GLN A 54 -33.96 1.24 -12.38
N GLU A 55 -34.98 1.92 -12.84
CA GLU A 55 -35.06 3.37 -13.01
C GLU A 55 -34.56 4.11 -11.77
N LYS A 56 -33.89 5.25 -12.02
CA LYS A 56 -33.46 6.22 -11.01
C LYS A 56 -34.60 6.51 -10.04
N LYS A 57 -34.59 5.89 -8.87
CA LYS A 57 -35.47 6.26 -7.77
C LYS A 57 -34.68 7.01 -6.70
N ALA A 58 -35.11 8.25 -6.56
CA ALA A 58 -35.06 9.10 -5.38
C ALA A 58 -33.75 9.10 -4.57
N VAL A 59 -32.95 10.11 -4.84
CA VAL A 59 -31.97 10.69 -3.92
C VAL A 59 -32.59 10.82 -2.53
N SER A 60 -31.91 10.33 -1.50
CA SER A 60 -32.30 10.51 -0.10
C SER A 60 -32.59 11.98 0.18
N PRO A 61 -33.65 12.32 0.93
CA PRO A 61 -34.02 13.72 1.22
C PRO A 61 -32.95 14.51 1.98
N TYR A 62 -31.89 13.88 2.47
CA TYR A 62 -30.74 14.54 3.10
C TYR A 62 -29.74 15.15 2.12
N ILE A 63 -29.84 14.89 0.81
CA ILE A 63 -28.91 15.40 -0.23
C ILE A 63 -29.49 16.64 -0.95
N ALA A 64 -30.76 16.93 -0.76
CA ALA A 64 -31.42 18.04 -1.43
C ALA A 64 -31.01 19.44 -0.94
N ASP A 65 -30.31 19.55 0.20
CA ASP A 65 -29.93 20.83 0.80
C ASP A 65 -28.42 21.16 0.71
N LEU A 66 -27.62 20.35 0.01
CA LEU A 66 -26.24 20.73 -0.30
C LEU A 66 -26.26 21.66 -1.50
N ASP A 67 -26.06 22.94 -1.26
CA ASP A 67 -25.88 23.95 -2.31
C ASP A 67 -24.56 23.67 -3.05
N THR A 68 -24.65 22.80 -4.07
CA THR A 68 -23.49 22.39 -4.88
C THR A 68 -23.00 23.52 -5.80
N GLU A 69 -23.64 24.67 -5.79
CA GLU A 69 -23.25 25.85 -6.56
C GLU A 69 -22.28 26.77 -5.79
N THR A 70 -21.92 26.43 -4.54
CA THR A 70 -20.97 27.28 -3.81
C THR A 70 -19.57 27.23 -4.43
N PRO A 71 -18.79 28.31 -4.31
CA PRO A 71 -17.40 28.32 -4.78
C PRO A 71 -16.56 27.17 -4.17
N TYR A 72 -16.87 26.73 -2.97
CA TYR A 72 -16.23 25.61 -2.30
C TYR A 72 -16.31 24.34 -3.16
N PHE A 73 -17.49 23.94 -3.57
CA PHE A 73 -17.69 22.74 -4.39
C PHE A 73 -17.09 22.88 -5.79
N GLN A 74 -17.18 24.06 -6.40
CA GLN A 74 -16.56 24.32 -7.70
C GLN A 74 -15.03 24.16 -7.65
N TYR A 75 -14.39 24.59 -6.55
CA TYR A 75 -12.95 24.40 -6.35
C TYR A 75 -12.60 22.94 -6.10
N VAL A 76 -13.42 22.20 -5.35
CA VAL A 76 -13.21 20.75 -5.13
C VAL A 76 -13.34 19.99 -6.46
N ASP A 77 -14.32 20.29 -7.29
CA ASP A 77 -14.46 19.68 -8.62
C ASP A 77 -13.29 20.01 -9.54
N SER A 78 -12.80 21.27 -9.50
CA SER A 78 -11.61 21.66 -10.26
C SER A 78 -10.37 20.86 -9.80
N ALA A 79 -10.20 20.69 -8.49
CA ALA A 79 -9.12 19.88 -7.95
C ALA A 79 -9.22 18.41 -8.40
N GLN A 80 -10.43 17.87 -8.42
CA GLN A 80 -10.66 16.50 -8.88
C GLN A 80 -10.26 16.30 -10.35
N ASN A 81 -10.59 17.26 -11.22
CA ASN A 81 -10.21 17.22 -12.62
C ASN A 81 -8.67 17.27 -12.78
N CYS A 82 -7.97 18.08 -11.97
CA CYS A 82 -6.51 18.12 -11.96
C CYS A 82 -5.90 16.80 -11.43
N ILE A 83 -6.54 16.14 -10.46
CA ILE A 83 -6.13 14.81 -9.98
C ILE A 83 -6.23 13.76 -11.10
N TYR A 84 -7.31 13.76 -11.87
CA TYR A 84 -7.46 12.84 -13.01
C TYR A 84 -6.43 13.08 -14.12
N SER A 85 -6.00 14.35 -14.32
CA SER A 85 -4.95 14.69 -15.27
C SER A 85 -3.52 14.58 -14.71
N HIS A 86 -3.37 14.12 -13.47
CA HIS A 86 -2.10 14.03 -12.74
C HIS A 86 -1.39 15.37 -12.51
N ASP A 87 -2.12 16.48 -12.56
CA ASP A 87 -1.59 17.80 -12.20
C ASP A 87 -1.72 18.04 -10.69
N TRP A 88 -0.80 17.40 -9.95
CA TRP A 88 -0.80 17.45 -8.48
C TRP A 88 -0.63 18.86 -7.92
N PRO A 89 0.26 19.73 -8.46
CA PRO A 89 0.42 21.10 -8.00
C PRO A 89 -0.83 21.96 -8.15
N GLU A 90 -1.52 21.85 -9.29
CA GLU A 90 -2.74 22.62 -9.52
C GLU A 90 -3.91 22.09 -8.68
N ALA A 91 -4.03 20.77 -8.54
CA ALA A 91 -5.01 20.16 -7.65
C ALA A 91 -4.89 20.68 -6.21
N GLU A 92 -3.66 20.75 -5.68
CA GLU A 92 -3.40 21.31 -4.35
C GLU A 92 -3.86 22.76 -4.22
N GLN A 93 -3.61 23.60 -5.23
CA GLN A 93 -4.04 25.00 -5.21
C GLN A 93 -5.57 25.13 -5.16
N TRP A 94 -6.29 24.30 -5.90
CA TRP A 94 -7.74 24.31 -5.90
C TRP A 94 -8.30 23.87 -4.54
N LEU A 95 -7.73 22.82 -3.91
CA LEU A 95 -8.13 22.41 -2.57
C LEU A 95 -7.88 23.50 -1.53
N LEU A 96 -6.75 24.22 -1.61
CA LEU A 96 -6.46 25.35 -0.72
C LEU A 96 -7.42 26.50 -0.94
N LYS A 97 -7.86 26.77 -2.18
CA LYS A 97 -8.92 27.77 -2.47
C LYS A 97 -10.24 27.37 -1.85
N ALA A 98 -10.61 26.08 -1.89
CA ALA A 98 -11.81 25.58 -1.25
C ALA A 98 -11.77 25.81 0.28
N ILE A 99 -10.70 25.40 0.94
CA ILE A 99 -10.53 25.63 2.39
C ILE A 99 -10.60 27.13 2.73
N LYS A 100 -9.99 27.99 1.92
CA LYS A 100 -10.03 29.44 2.13
C LYS A 100 -11.42 30.03 1.92
N ALA A 101 -12.23 29.47 1.00
CA ALA A 101 -13.60 29.92 0.77
C ALA A 101 -14.51 29.61 1.95
N GLU A 102 -14.34 28.46 2.58
CA GLU A 102 -15.11 28.01 3.75
C GLU A 102 -14.18 27.42 4.84
N PRO A 103 -13.52 28.27 5.65
CA PRO A 103 -12.54 27.81 6.63
C PRO A 103 -13.12 26.88 7.71
N ASP A 104 -14.38 27.08 8.08
CA ASP A 104 -15.07 26.31 9.13
C ASP A 104 -15.82 25.09 8.58
N ASN A 105 -15.67 24.77 7.29
CA ASN A 105 -16.35 23.62 6.70
C ASN A 105 -15.81 22.30 7.33
N PRO A 106 -16.70 21.45 7.89
CA PRO A 106 -16.30 20.21 8.54
C PRO A 106 -15.58 19.23 7.59
N ASN A 107 -15.78 19.36 6.28
CA ASN A 107 -15.11 18.53 5.28
C ASN A 107 -13.66 18.96 5.01
N ASN A 108 -13.18 20.06 5.59
CA ASN A 108 -11.80 20.50 5.40
C ASN A 108 -10.77 19.49 5.90
N SER A 109 -11.11 18.64 6.88
CA SER A 109 -10.23 17.51 7.27
C SER A 109 -9.95 16.56 6.12
N LEU A 110 -10.94 16.27 5.24
CA LEU A 110 -10.77 15.45 4.05
C LEU A 110 -9.93 16.17 2.99
N LEU A 111 -10.15 17.47 2.79
CA LEU A 111 -9.35 18.26 1.85
C LEU A 111 -7.88 18.34 2.29
N LEU A 112 -7.61 18.52 3.58
CA LEU A 112 -6.26 18.48 4.14
C LEU A 112 -5.60 17.10 3.94
N SER A 113 -6.35 16.01 4.12
CA SER A 113 -5.90 14.65 3.81
C SER A 113 -5.51 14.49 2.34
N ASN A 114 -6.34 15.01 1.43
CA ASN A 114 -6.05 14.96 -0.01
C ASN A 114 -4.81 15.79 -0.35
N ILE A 115 -4.68 17.00 0.21
CA ILE A 115 -3.48 17.83 0.05
C ILE A 115 -2.24 17.08 0.54
N ALA A 116 -2.30 16.45 1.71
CA ALA A 116 -1.19 15.67 2.24
C ALA A 116 -0.80 14.51 1.30
N THR A 117 -1.79 13.83 0.73
CA THR A 117 -1.55 12.77 -0.24
C THR A 117 -0.89 13.29 -1.52
N LEU A 118 -1.36 14.42 -2.07
CA LEU A 118 -0.74 15.07 -3.23
C LEU A 118 0.71 15.49 -2.96
N GLN A 119 0.97 16.04 -1.76
CA GLN A 119 2.31 16.43 -1.33
C GLN A 119 3.24 15.21 -1.19
N ARG A 120 2.73 14.09 -0.69
CA ARG A 120 3.47 12.82 -0.65
C ARG A 120 3.88 12.37 -2.05
N TYR A 121 2.98 12.40 -3.05
CA TYR A 121 3.33 12.09 -4.44
C TYR A 121 4.37 13.03 -5.04
N GLN A 122 4.40 14.27 -4.59
CA GLN A 122 5.41 15.27 -4.99
C GLN A 122 6.73 15.13 -4.20
N GLY A 123 6.86 14.16 -3.28
CA GLY A 123 8.03 13.98 -2.42
C GLY A 123 8.14 15.00 -1.28
N ARG A 124 7.14 15.85 -1.07
CA ARG A 124 7.09 16.86 0.01
C ARG A 124 6.57 16.25 1.31
N LEU A 125 7.29 15.23 1.81
CA LEU A 125 6.84 14.39 2.92
C LEU A 125 6.59 15.19 4.21
N SER A 126 7.45 16.17 4.51
CA SER A 126 7.29 17.01 5.72
C SER A 126 6.02 17.87 5.70
N ASP A 127 5.62 18.36 4.53
CA ASP A 127 4.39 19.15 4.40
C ASP A 127 3.17 18.23 4.48
N ALA A 128 3.25 17.03 3.89
CA ALA A 128 2.21 16.03 4.01
C ALA A 128 1.92 15.66 5.48
N VAL A 129 2.98 15.46 6.31
CA VAL A 129 2.81 15.20 7.76
C VAL A 129 2.05 16.33 8.44
N LYS A 130 2.38 17.61 8.12
CA LYS A 130 1.69 18.76 8.71
C LYS A 130 0.20 18.75 8.38
N ASN A 131 -0.14 18.50 7.10
CA ASN A 131 -1.54 18.50 6.68
C ASN A 131 -2.33 17.31 7.23
N TYR A 132 -1.74 16.09 7.32
CA TYR A 132 -2.38 14.99 8.03
C TYR A 132 -2.57 15.31 9.52
N THR A 133 -1.63 16.01 10.16
CA THR A 133 -1.75 16.41 11.55
C THR A 133 -2.86 17.44 11.74
N LEU A 134 -2.94 18.46 10.89
CA LEU A 134 -4.05 19.43 10.92
C LEU A 134 -5.41 18.74 10.67
N ALA A 135 -5.47 17.78 9.76
CA ALA A 135 -6.69 17.00 9.54
C ALA A 135 -7.10 16.20 10.78
N LEU A 136 -6.13 15.60 11.48
CA LEU A 136 -6.36 14.87 12.73
C LEU A 136 -6.72 15.79 13.90
N ASP A 137 -6.24 17.04 13.94
CA ASP A 137 -6.67 18.04 14.93
C ASP A 137 -8.18 18.34 14.79
N MET A 138 -8.72 18.30 13.56
CA MET A 138 -10.15 18.45 13.29
C MET A 138 -10.92 17.14 13.54
N THR A 139 -10.34 16.00 13.25
CA THR A 139 -10.97 14.67 13.35
C THR A 139 -10.04 13.66 14.05
N PRO A 140 -9.88 13.72 15.39
CA PRO A 140 -8.84 12.97 16.13
C PRO A 140 -8.99 11.44 16.13
N HIS A 141 -10.16 10.94 15.73
CA HIS A 141 -10.48 9.51 15.70
C HIS A 141 -10.62 8.96 14.28
N ALA A 142 -10.17 9.69 13.27
CA ALA A 142 -10.23 9.25 11.89
C ALA A 142 -9.15 8.19 11.62
N VAL A 143 -9.54 6.93 11.67
CA VAL A 143 -8.66 5.76 11.44
C VAL A 143 -7.87 5.90 10.13
N THR A 144 -8.53 6.28 9.04
CA THR A 144 -7.88 6.44 7.72
C THR A 144 -6.76 7.50 7.76
N LEU A 145 -6.94 8.60 8.48
CA LEU A 145 -5.90 9.63 8.60
C LEU A 145 -4.69 9.13 9.40
N LEU A 146 -4.93 8.39 10.48
CA LEU A 146 -3.87 7.75 11.26
C LEU A 146 -3.09 6.74 10.45
N LEU A 147 -3.78 5.86 9.68
CA LEU A 147 -3.14 4.89 8.78
C LEU A 147 -2.26 5.58 7.73
N ASN A 148 -2.78 6.64 7.10
CA ASN A 148 -2.04 7.38 6.08
C ASN A 148 -0.83 8.11 6.66
N ARG A 149 -0.96 8.73 7.85
CA ARG A 149 0.15 9.40 8.52
C ARG A 149 1.19 8.41 9.01
N ALA A 150 0.77 7.26 9.54
CA ALA A 150 1.66 6.19 9.94
C ALA A 150 2.48 5.66 8.74
N ALA A 151 1.83 5.40 7.61
CA ALA A 151 2.52 4.99 6.39
C ALA A 151 3.54 6.04 5.91
N LEU A 152 3.21 7.33 6.02
CA LEU A 152 4.13 8.41 5.70
C LEU A 152 5.30 8.48 6.69
N TYR A 153 5.08 8.24 7.97
CA TYR A 153 6.17 8.16 8.96
C TYR A 153 7.12 6.99 8.69
N VAL A 154 6.61 5.84 8.22
CA VAL A 154 7.46 4.73 7.77
C VAL A 154 8.33 5.16 6.59
N GLU A 155 7.77 5.85 5.61
CA GLU A 155 8.50 6.36 4.44
C GLU A 155 9.61 7.34 4.82
N MET A 156 9.40 8.09 5.92
CA MET A 156 10.35 9.04 6.49
C MET A 156 11.35 8.42 7.49
N ASP A 157 11.39 7.11 7.63
CA ASP A 157 12.19 6.39 8.64
C ASP A 157 11.87 6.82 10.09
N SER A 158 10.68 7.38 10.31
CA SER A 158 10.19 7.83 11.62
C SER A 158 9.40 6.71 12.30
N VAL A 159 10.05 5.56 12.47
CA VAL A 159 9.42 4.28 12.83
C VAL A 159 8.61 4.36 14.14
N GLN A 160 9.10 5.07 15.16
CA GLN A 160 8.34 5.16 16.43
C GLN A 160 7.02 5.90 16.27
N ARG A 161 7.01 7.02 15.52
CA ARG A 161 5.76 7.76 15.24
C ARG A 161 4.77 6.94 14.43
N ALA A 162 5.28 6.12 13.50
CA ALA A 162 4.42 5.19 12.76
C ALA A 162 3.78 4.16 13.68
N ILE A 163 4.55 3.59 14.61
CA ILE A 163 4.03 2.65 15.61
C ILE A 163 2.94 3.31 16.47
N ASP A 164 3.19 4.51 16.97
CA ASP A 164 2.24 5.23 17.82
C ASP A 164 0.89 5.45 17.09
N ASP A 165 0.92 5.83 15.82
CA ASP A 165 -0.30 5.99 15.01
C ASP A 165 -0.99 4.66 14.72
N TYR A 166 -0.26 3.59 14.37
CA TYR A 166 -0.86 2.26 14.15
C TYR A 166 -1.44 1.66 15.43
N GLU A 167 -0.77 1.83 16.58
CA GLU A 167 -1.31 1.39 17.87
C GLU A 167 -2.59 2.17 18.20
N ARG A 168 -2.63 3.47 17.90
CA ARG A 168 -3.83 4.26 18.05
C ARG A 168 -4.98 3.76 17.16
N VAL A 169 -4.70 3.33 15.95
CA VAL A 169 -5.71 2.68 15.09
C VAL A 169 -6.25 1.41 15.75
N CYS A 170 -5.38 0.55 16.28
CA CYS A 170 -5.80 -0.68 16.96
C CYS A 170 -6.66 -0.42 18.23
N GLU A 171 -6.44 0.72 18.91
CA GLU A 171 -7.28 1.15 20.03
C GLU A 171 -8.68 1.63 19.57
N LEU A 172 -8.75 2.33 18.43
CA LEU A 172 -10.00 2.87 17.90
C LEU A 172 -10.83 1.80 17.18
N ASP A 173 -10.17 0.91 16.46
CA ASP A 173 -10.77 -0.22 15.76
C ASP A 173 -10.04 -1.52 16.12
N MET A 174 -10.62 -2.25 17.06
CA MET A 174 -10.09 -3.54 17.51
C MET A 174 -10.11 -4.62 16.41
N TYR A 175 -10.79 -4.40 15.29
CA TYR A 175 -10.87 -5.34 14.17
C TYR A 175 -10.00 -4.90 12.98
N ASP A 176 -9.35 -3.75 13.05
CA ASP A 176 -8.45 -3.32 11.97
C ASP A 176 -7.29 -4.31 11.81
N THR A 177 -7.15 -4.89 10.63
CA THR A 177 -6.10 -5.85 10.30
C THR A 177 -4.91 -5.22 9.59
N GLU A 178 -5.09 -4.04 9.00
CA GLU A 178 -4.02 -3.34 8.28
C GLU A 178 -2.99 -2.73 9.23
N ALA A 179 -3.45 -2.09 10.31
CA ALA A 179 -2.58 -1.57 11.36
C ALA A 179 -1.78 -2.70 12.03
N ARG A 180 -2.43 -3.83 12.35
CA ARG A 180 -1.75 -5.00 12.93
C ARG A 180 -0.71 -5.59 12.00
N TYR A 181 -1.03 -5.68 10.70
CA TYR A 181 -0.07 -6.14 9.70
C TYR A 181 1.15 -5.21 9.66
N SER A 182 0.93 -3.90 9.60
CA SER A 182 2.00 -2.90 9.58
C SER A 182 2.86 -2.95 10.84
N LEU A 183 2.25 -3.05 12.02
CA LEU A 183 2.97 -3.25 13.28
C LEU A 183 3.78 -4.56 13.29
N GLY A 184 3.21 -5.64 12.76
CA GLY A 184 3.90 -6.93 12.64
C GLY A 184 5.14 -6.86 11.76
N VAL A 185 5.04 -6.17 10.62
CA VAL A 185 6.19 -5.95 9.74
C VAL A 185 7.25 -5.07 10.40
N LEU A 186 6.85 -3.98 11.07
CA LEU A 186 7.77 -3.11 11.83
C LEU A 186 8.47 -3.86 12.98
N ALA A 187 7.74 -4.72 13.70
CA ALA A 187 8.31 -5.57 14.74
C ALA A 187 9.35 -6.54 14.15
N MET A 188 9.02 -7.18 13.03
CA MET A 188 9.92 -8.08 12.32
C MET A 188 11.21 -7.36 11.88
N GLU A 189 11.13 -6.12 11.36
CA GLU A 189 12.31 -5.34 10.97
C GLU A 189 13.20 -4.99 12.14
N ARG A 190 12.62 -4.73 13.30
CA ARG A 190 13.35 -4.52 14.55
C ARG A 190 13.94 -5.82 15.16
N GLY A 191 13.67 -6.96 14.54
CA GLY A 191 14.13 -8.27 15.02
C GLY A 191 13.24 -8.89 16.09
N ASP A 192 12.12 -8.27 16.44
CA ASP A 192 11.13 -8.83 17.37
C ASP A 192 10.17 -9.77 16.62
N ASN A 193 10.71 -10.93 16.23
CA ASN A 193 9.97 -11.94 15.49
C ASN A 193 8.77 -12.48 16.29
N LYS A 194 8.88 -12.51 17.63
CA LYS A 194 7.77 -12.96 18.48
C LYS A 194 6.59 -11.99 18.44
N ARG A 195 6.86 -10.70 18.59
CA ARG A 195 5.81 -9.67 18.50
C ARG A 195 5.16 -9.69 17.12
N ALA A 196 5.95 -9.86 16.05
CA ALA A 196 5.43 -9.99 14.69
C ALA A 196 4.48 -11.19 14.56
N GLU A 197 4.88 -12.36 15.06
CA GLU A 197 4.07 -13.57 15.03
C GLU A 197 2.75 -13.39 15.81
N ASP A 198 2.79 -12.77 16.97
CA ASP A 198 1.61 -12.51 17.80
C ASP A 198 0.62 -11.61 17.05
N LEU A 199 1.09 -10.51 16.44
CA LEU A 199 0.27 -9.59 15.66
C LEU A 199 -0.35 -10.26 14.41
N PHE A 200 0.41 -11.07 13.67
CA PHE A 200 -0.14 -11.81 12.53
C PHE A 200 -1.17 -12.86 12.99
N ASN A 201 -0.95 -13.54 14.13
CA ASN A 201 -1.94 -14.45 14.68
C ASN A 201 -3.21 -13.74 15.16
N GLU A 202 -3.14 -12.48 15.61
CA GLU A 202 -4.33 -11.65 15.88
C GLU A 202 -5.13 -11.42 14.61
N ILE A 203 -4.48 -11.10 13.48
CA ILE A 203 -5.15 -10.96 12.18
C ILE A 203 -5.93 -12.24 11.84
N LYS A 204 -5.32 -13.41 12.03
CA LYS A 204 -5.99 -14.70 11.78
C LYS A 204 -7.21 -14.91 12.67
N ARG A 205 -7.18 -14.45 13.93
CA ARG A 205 -8.34 -14.54 14.84
C ARG A 205 -9.48 -13.64 14.38
N ILE A 206 -9.16 -12.43 13.89
CA ILE A 206 -10.14 -11.48 13.35
C ILE A 206 -10.72 -11.99 12.04
N ASN A 207 -9.87 -12.40 11.12
CA ASN A 207 -10.25 -12.92 9.80
C ASN A 207 -9.42 -14.18 9.46
N PRO A 208 -9.96 -15.38 9.67
CA PRO A 208 -9.25 -16.64 9.40
C PRO A 208 -8.77 -16.81 7.95
N ASN A 209 -9.43 -16.14 6.99
CA ASN A 209 -9.10 -16.19 5.56
C ASN A 209 -8.28 -14.97 5.10
N SER A 210 -7.75 -14.17 6.01
CA SER A 210 -7.02 -12.96 5.68
C SER A 210 -5.76 -13.24 4.86
N GLY A 211 -5.64 -12.61 3.70
CA GLY A 211 -4.41 -12.58 2.90
C GLY A 211 -3.25 -11.93 3.67
N LEU A 212 -3.52 -10.91 4.50
CA LEU A 212 -2.51 -10.23 5.32
C LEU A 212 -1.85 -11.16 6.34
N TYR A 213 -2.63 -12.10 6.93
CA TYR A 213 -2.06 -13.13 7.78
C TYR A 213 -1.09 -14.01 7.01
N CYS A 214 -1.51 -14.53 5.86
CA CYS A 214 -0.66 -15.42 5.06
C CYS A 214 0.58 -14.68 4.54
N GLU A 215 0.44 -13.44 4.12
CA GLU A 215 1.55 -12.60 3.68
C GLU A 215 2.54 -12.35 4.83
N GLY A 216 2.09 -11.85 5.98
CA GLY A 216 2.93 -11.55 7.12
C GLY A 216 3.65 -12.79 7.67
N MET A 217 2.94 -13.90 7.84
CA MET A 217 3.56 -15.17 8.25
C MET A 217 4.50 -15.72 7.19
N GLY A 218 4.19 -15.53 5.90
CA GLY A 218 5.09 -15.89 4.80
C GLY A 218 6.42 -15.14 4.88
N LEU A 219 6.38 -13.83 5.11
CA LEU A 219 7.58 -12.99 5.31
C LEU A 219 8.37 -13.44 6.56
N LEU A 220 7.69 -13.70 7.66
CA LEU A 220 8.31 -14.16 8.90
C LEU A 220 8.99 -15.54 8.73
N HIS A 221 8.32 -16.48 8.07
CA HIS A 221 8.90 -17.78 7.75
C HIS A 221 10.10 -17.67 6.81
N LYS A 222 10.02 -16.82 5.77
CA LYS A 222 11.14 -16.54 4.87
C LYS A 222 12.35 -16.00 5.65
N ARG A 223 12.14 -15.03 6.54
CA ARG A 223 13.19 -14.46 7.40
C ARG A 223 13.84 -15.51 8.32
N ASN A 224 13.05 -16.44 8.81
CA ASN A 224 13.52 -17.52 9.68
C ASN A 224 14.10 -18.72 8.91
N GLY A 225 14.28 -18.63 7.59
CA GLY A 225 14.85 -19.68 6.73
C GLY A 225 13.86 -20.81 6.39
N ASN A 226 12.60 -20.70 6.78
CA ASN A 226 11.57 -21.69 6.51
C ASN A 226 10.93 -21.48 5.12
N TYR A 227 11.76 -21.52 4.07
CA TYR A 227 11.39 -21.13 2.70
C TYR A 227 10.25 -21.94 2.11
N ALA A 228 10.18 -23.25 2.42
CA ALA A 228 9.08 -24.08 1.93
C ALA A 228 7.74 -23.62 2.48
N ARG A 229 7.66 -23.33 3.78
CA ARG A 229 6.45 -22.85 4.43
C ARG A 229 6.08 -21.45 3.97
N ALA A 230 7.07 -20.57 3.75
CA ALA A 230 6.87 -19.24 3.19
C ALA A 230 6.23 -19.32 1.80
N ALA A 231 6.77 -20.16 0.91
CA ALA A 231 6.24 -20.35 -0.45
C ALA A 231 4.80 -20.88 -0.46
N GLU A 232 4.44 -21.78 0.47
CA GLU A 232 3.06 -22.26 0.64
C GLU A 232 2.10 -21.12 1.02
N LEU A 233 2.50 -20.27 1.96
CA LEU A 233 1.70 -19.14 2.42
C LEU A 233 1.52 -18.09 1.33
N PHE A 234 2.59 -17.72 0.62
CA PHE A 234 2.49 -16.82 -0.53
C PHE A 234 1.58 -17.39 -1.62
N THR A 235 1.64 -18.72 -1.86
CA THR A 235 0.76 -19.37 -2.85
C THR A 235 -0.72 -19.22 -2.49
N GLN A 236 -1.10 -19.22 -1.22
CA GLN A 236 -2.49 -19.01 -0.82
C GLN A 236 -2.98 -17.62 -1.21
N VAL A 237 -2.16 -16.58 -1.00
CA VAL A 237 -2.52 -15.20 -1.34
C VAL A 237 -2.53 -14.99 -2.86
N ILE A 238 -1.48 -15.46 -3.55
CA ILE A 238 -1.32 -15.29 -5.01
C ILE A 238 -2.49 -15.91 -5.80
N LYS A 239 -3.07 -17.02 -5.33
CA LYS A 239 -4.24 -17.63 -5.97
C LYS A 239 -5.48 -16.73 -5.97
N VAL A 240 -5.60 -15.84 -4.99
CA VAL A 240 -6.74 -14.93 -4.86
C VAL A 240 -6.42 -13.58 -5.49
N GLN A 241 -5.27 -13.04 -5.18
CA GLN A 241 -4.83 -11.72 -5.61
C GLN A 241 -3.32 -11.73 -5.91
N PRO A 242 -2.93 -12.06 -7.14
CA PRO A 242 -1.53 -12.02 -7.53
C PRO A 242 -1.02 -10.57 -7.52
N ASN A 243 0.17 -10.37 -6.97
CA ASN A 243 0.89 -9.11 -7.07
C ASN A 243 2.41 -9.37 -7.24
N VAL A 244 3.09 -8.38 -7.77
CA VAL A 244 4.53 -8.44 -8.10
C VAL A 244 5.37 -8.85 -6.89
N GLN A 245 5.06 -8.32 -5.73
CA GLN A 245 5.84 -8.50 -4.51
C GLN A 245 5.72 -9.92 -3.96
N LEU A 246 4.50 -10.47 -3.95
CA LEU A 246 4.26 -11.85 -3.52
C LEU A 246 4.92 -12.85 -4.47
N LEU A 247 4.82 -12.60 -5.79
CA LEU A 247 5.50 -13.40 -6.81
C LEU A 247 7.02 -13.35 -6.62
N GLY A 248 7.60 -12.16 -6.45
CA GLY A 248 9.03 -11.99 -6.18
C GLY A 248 9.49 -12.68 -4.89
N ASN A 249 8.72 -12.56 -3.80
CA ASN A 249 9.04 -13.24 -2.54
C ASN A 249 8.97 -14.76 -2.66
N ARG A 250 7.98 -15.28 -3.40
CA ARG A 250 7.84 -16.72 -3.63
C ARG A 250 8.94 -17.24 -4.55
N ALA A 251 9.26 -16.51 -5.61
CA ALA A 251 10.37 -16.83 -6.51
C ALA A 251 11.71 -16.90 -5.76
N ASP A 252 12.00 -15.96 -4.87
CA ASP A 252 13.20 -16.00 -4.06
C ASP A 252 13.25 -17.25 -3.15
N CYS A 253 12.11 -17.61 -2.53
CA CYS A 253 12.01 -18.88 -1.81
C CYS A 253 12.29 -20.09 -2.71
N TYR A 254 11.73 -20.11 -3.92
CA TYR A 254 11.96 -21.21 -4.88
C TYR A 254 13.41 -21.30 -5.38
N LEU A 255 14.09 -20.17 -5.56
CA LEU A 255 15.51 -20.14 -5.90
C LEU A 255 16.36 -20.82 -4.84
N ILE A 256 16.11 -20.51 -3.56
CA ILE A 256 16.81 -21.12 -2.43
C ILE A 256 16.50 -22.62 -2.33
N LEU A 257 15.26 -23.00 -2.58
CA LEU A 257 14.82 -24.41 -2.60
C LEU A 257 15.23 -25.17 -3.87
N LYS A 258 15.95 -24.53 -4.80
CA LYS A 258 16.35 -25.09 -6.11
C LYS A 258 15.19 -25.52 -7.01
N ARG A 259 14.01 -24.97 -6.79
CA ARG A 259 12.82 -25.15 -7.64
C ARG A 259 12.86 -24.14 -8.78
N LEU A 260 13.82 -24.30 -9.70
CA LEU A 260 14.18 -23.27 -10.68
C LEU A 260 13.07 -22.98 -11.70
N ASN A 261 12.27 -23.96 -12.08
CA ASN A 261 11.16 -23.74 -13.02
C ASN A 261 10.02 -22.95 -12.38
N ASP A 262 9.69 -23.26 -11.11
CA ASP A 262 8.67 -22.50 -10.39
C ASP A 262 9.11 -21.04 -10.16
N ALA A 263 10.40 -20.82 -9.87
CA ALA A 263 10.96 -19.48 -9.74
C ALA A 263 10.89 -18.70 -11.07
N GLU A 264 11.20 -19.35 -12.19
CA GLU A 264 11.12 -18.76 -13.53
C GLU A 264 9.70 -18.30 -13.87
N ASP A 265 8.70 -19.14 -13.60
CA ASP A 265 7.31 -18.82 -13.88
C ASP A 265 6.85 -17.59 -13.08
N ASP A 266 7.21 -17.52 -11.78
CA ASP A 266 6.90 -16.38 -10.94
C ASP A 266 7.62 -15.11 -11.39
N ILE A 267 8.92 -15.18 -11.69
CA ILE A 267 9.71 -14.04 -12.16
C ILE A 267 9.17 -13.52 -13.50
N ARG A 268 8.84 -14.42 -14.43
CA ARG A 268 8.26 -14.03 -15.71
C ARG A 268 6.94 -13.30 -15.52
N THR A 269 6.02 -13.86 -14.73
CA THR A 269 4.73 -13.25 -14.46
C THR A 269 4.90 -11.88 -13.76
N ALA A 270 5.82 -11.78 -12.80
CA ALA A 270 6.10 -10.53 -12.12
C ALA A 270 6.68 -9.46 -13.08
N LEU A 271 7.58 -9.84 -14.00
CA LEU A 271 8.13 -8.93 -15.00
C LEU A 271 7.10 -8.48 -16.05
N GLU A 272 6.11 -9.32 -16.38
CA GLU A 272 4.97 -8.92 -17.22
C GLU A 272 4.12 -7.84 -16.53
N MET A 273 4.00 -7.88 -15.19
CA MET A 273 3.25 -6.90 -14.41
C MET A 273 4.05 -5.62 -14.12
N ALA A 274 5.36 -5.72 -13.94
CA ALA A 274 6.25 -4.61 -13.59
C ALA A 274 7.60 -4.74 -14.31
N PRO A 275 7.68 -4.38 -15.61
CA PRO A 275 8.89 -4.52 -16.39
C PRO A 275 10.04 -3.60 -15.95
N ASP A 276 9.72 -2.54 -15.20
CA ASP A 276 10.72 -1.57 -14.71
C ASP A 276 11.14 -1.81 -13.25
N ASP A 277 10.75 -2.94 -12.65
CA ASP A 277 11.17 -3.27 -11.28
C ASP A 277 12.58 -3.91 -11.30
N PRO A 278 13.62 -3.21 -10.81
CA PRO A 278 15.00 -3.68 -10.86
C PRO A 278 15.24 -4.94 -10.02
N TYR A 279 14.43 -5.17 -8.97
CA TYR A 279 14.62 -6.35 -8.10
C TYR A 279 14.24 -7.65 -8.81
N LEU A 280 13.30 -7.61 -9.74
CA LEU A 280 12.93 -8.77 -10.54
C LEU A 280 14.08 -9.23 -11.46
N TYR A 281 14.86 -8.28 -11.99
CA TYR A 281 16.07 -8.60 -12.76
C TYR A 281 17.15 -9.20 -11.86
N VAL A 282 17.27 -8.77 -10.61
CA VAL A 282 18.18 -9.43 -9.65
C VAL A 282 17.74 -10.87 -9.38
N LEU A 283 16.45 -11.14 -9.21
CA LEU A 283 15.93 -12.51 -9.04
C LEU A 283 16.21 -13.35 -10.30
N ARG A 284 16.03 -12.78 -11.50
CA ARG A 284 16.34 -13.48 -12.75
C ARG A 284 17.84 -13.71 -12.93
N ALA A 285 18.68 -12.77 -12.52
CA ALA A 285 20.13 -12.97 -12.48
C ALA A 285 20.53 -14.10 -11.51
N LYS A 286 19.91 -14.21 -10.33
CA LYS A 286 20.09 -15.35 -9.41
C LYS A 286 19.69 -16.68 -10.09
N LEU A 287 18.56 -16.71 -10.78
CA LEU A 287 18.11 -17.89 -11.54
C LEU A 287 19.14 -18.28 -12.59
N ASN A 288 19.58 -17.32 -13.41
CA ASN A 288 20.57 -17.54 -14.48
C ASN A 288 21.93 -17.99 -13.91
N LYS A 289 22.36 -17.43 -12.76
CA LYS A 289 23.53 -17.93 -12.02
C LYS A 289 23.41 -19.40 -11.65
N LEU A 290 22.25 -19.80 -11.13
CA LEU A 290 21.98 -21.19 -10.74
C LEU A 290 21.90 -22.15 -11.93
N ARG A 291 21.57 -21.64 -13.11
CA ARG A 291 21.52 -22.39 -14.38
C ARG A 291 22.85 -22.35 -15.15
N PHE A 292 23.86 -21.67 -14.62
CA PHE A 292 25.16 -21.44 -15.29
C PHE A 292 25.06 -20.67 -16.61
N GLN A 293 24.04 -19.80 -16.76
CA GLN A 293 23.78 -18.96 -17.92
C GLN A 293 24.41 -17.57 -17.69
N ARG A 294 25.72 -17.48 -17.87
CA ARG A 294 26.49 -16.31 -17.48
C ARG A 294 26.11 -15.05 -18.27
N GLU A 295 25.96 -15.17 -19.58
CA GLU A 295 25.63 -14.01 -20.43
C GLU A 295 24.25 -13.43 -20.10
N ASP A 296 23.27 -14.27 -19.79
CA ASP A 296 21.94 -13.84 -19.37
C ASP A 296 21.97 -13.18 -17.99
N MET A 297 22.74 -13.76 -17.07
CA MET A 297 22.97 -13.16 -15.74
C MET A 297 23.58 -11.75 -15.86
N ASP A 298 24.63 -11.60 -16.66
CA ASP A 298 25.32 -10.31 -16.82
C ASP A 298 24.38 -9.26 -17.45
N ARG A 299 23.55 -9.63 -18.42
CA ARG A 299 22.51 -8.76 -19.01
C ARG A 299 21.47 -8.30 -17.98
N ASP A 300 21.02 -9.20 -17.12
CA ASP A 300 20.06 -8.87 -16.07
C ASP A 300 20.67 -7.94 -15.01
N ILE A 301 21.95 -8.15 -14.66
CA ILE A 301 22.69 -7.24 -13.75
C ILE A 301 22.76 -5.84 -14.37
N ASP A 302 23.15 -5.73 -15.65
CA ASP A 302 23.26 -4.44 -16.34
C ASP A 302 21.88 -3.75 -16.44
N THR A 303 20.82 -4.49 -16.67
CA THR A 303 19.44 -3.96 -16.65
C THR A 303 19.06 -3.44 -15.26
N ALA A 304 19.30 -4.21 -14.19
CA ALA A 304 19.00 -3.77 -12.82
C ALA A 304 19.79 -2.51 -12.44
N VAL A 305 21.06 -2.39 -12.90
CA VAL A 305 21.86 -1.17 -12.72
C VAL A 305 21.27 0.02 -13.48
N SER A 306 20.86 -0.18 -14.73
CA SER A 306 20.22 0.88 -15.54
C SER A 306 18.92 1.39 -14.94
N LEU A 307 18.21 0.53 -14.21
CA LEU A 307 16.99 0.84 -13.46
C LEU A 307 17.26 1.40 -12.06
N GLY A 308 18.52 1.66 -11.70
CA GLY A 308 18.90 2.43 -10.51
C GLY A 308 19.43 1.64 -9.31
N LEU A 309 19.60 0.32 -9.40
CA LEU A 309 20.26 -0.43 -8.33
C LEU A 309 21.80 -0.30 -8.40
N SER A 310 22.42 -0.20 -7.23
CA SER A 310 23.88 -0.23 -7.18
C SER A 310 24.43 -1.63 -7.49
N ARG A 311 25.51 -1.70 -8.27
CA ARG A 311 26.18 -2.98 -8.59
C ARG A 311 26.69 -3.69 -7.33
N GLU A 312 27.05 -2.95 -6.30
CA GLU A 312 27.47 -3.49 -5.01
C GLU A 312 26.34 -4.27 -4.33
N TYR A 313 25.14 -3.68 -4.26
CA TYR A 313 23.95 -4.33 -3.75
C TYR A 313 23.61 -5.63 -4.52
N ILE A 314 23.64 -5.56 -5.87
CA ILE A 314 23.36 -6.72 -6.71
C ILE A 314 24.36 -7.85 -6.44
N ASN A 315 25.66 -7.54 -6.39
CA ASN A 315 26.70 -8.53 -6.13
C ASN A 315 26.54 -9.18 -4.75
N GLN A 316 26.19 -8.40 -3.72
CA GLN A 316 25.88 -8.94 -2.40
C GLN A 316 24.69 -9.90 -2.47
N SER A 317 23.60 -9.48 -3.10
CA SER A 317 22.38 -10.29 -3.24
C SER A 317 22.60 -11.58 -4.02
N LEU A 318 23.48 -11.59 -5.03
CA LEU A 318 23.84 -12.79 -5.78
C LEU A 318 24.68 -13.79 -4.98
N ASN A 319 25.28 -13.39 -3.87
CA ASN A 319 26.13 -14.25 -3.03
C ASN A 319 25.41 -14.77 -1.78
N GLU A 320 24.23 -14.25 -1.51
CA GLU A 320 23.29 -14.78 -0.51
C GLU A 320 22.52 -15.99 -1.05
#